data_2cf8bb6386f1446a8a5b4ea4bb2543dd
#
_entry.id   2cf8bb6386f1446a8a5b4ea4bb2543dd
#
_cell.length_a   1.000
_cell.length_b   1.000
_cell.length_c   1.000
_cell.angle_alpha   90.00
_cell.angle_beta   90.00
_cell.angle_gamma   90.00
#
_symmetry.space_group_name_H-M   'P 1'
#
loop_
_entity.id
_entity.type
_entity.pdbx_description
1 polymer ?
#
loop_
_entity_poly.entity_id
_entity_poly.type
_entity_poly.pdbx_seq_one_letter_code
_entity_poly.pdbx_strand_id
1 'polypeptide(L)'
;MAPTPTASSLVERFRLKERGRERGHEGQPHTSQPTLDNVETEVVAYCDDLYAKRRNEYHRHRSALEERLRPPPANRGADPLVEKACKEMKDAVAEERPDLAGLAREAQHAIGEVNRFRRDEARTADADFPESRAWHWGLLVALIVVETLVNGLFFGANVEGGLLAGTSYAVLISVVNVGVLGWLIAALARLIHHRDPRRRVGGLAALTAVAAVAVFWNLFVAHYREALPPDYPVPPDTTVVAQSAVPQVPPESSPVGGSPAGQTGAQVPPGDSVPETCWRGPDETHADQEALCLFRASPFGLTGFYSWMLLLIGLAMCAAAAMDWFKTDDPYPGYGKRERRRRNTEERLLDDRRELLGHLNGLHDEAARKLRSDFRDPVEARQLALGDFNKLDARHTDLVGFAHDLEKSCRGALDMYRTANREARTLPEPQIWQTSWAADWDLPEAPDGSRLMSEAEAEERSRLMHEALEQRERKLRDCHDECRELVNEITRLDPHDKAVPT
;
A
#
# COMPACT_ATOMS: atom_id res chain seq x y z
N MET A 1 27.01 10.95 -48.00
CA MET A 1 27.71 12.15 -48.50
C MET A 1 27.56 12.19 -49.99
N ALA A 2 27.28 13.38 -50.61
CA ALA A 2 27.27 13.50 -52.06
C ALA A 2 28.70 13.36 -52.59
N PRO A 3 28.94 12.58 -53.66
CA PRO A 3 30.27 12.44 -54.25
C PRO A 3 30.78 13.74 -54.83
N THR A 4 32.09 13.95 -54.82
CA THR A 4 32.73 15.09 -55.47
C THR A 4 32.40 15.08 -56.95
N PRO A 5 31.90 16.17 -57.55
CA PRO A 5 31.63 16.18 -58.98
C PRO A 5 32.94 16.02 -59.77
N THR A 6 32.92 15.23 -60.82
CA THR A 6 34.05 15.05 -61.74
C THR A 6 34.09 16.21 -62.74
N ALA A 7 35.24 16.44 -63.31
CA ALA A 7 35.37 17.41 -64.40
C ALA A 7 34.38 17.17 -65.55
N SER A 8 34.19 15.88 -65.95
CA SER A 8 33.21 15.51 -66.96
C SER A 8 31.78 15.84 -66.59
N SER A 9 31.37 15.59 -65.29
CA SER A 9 30.03 15.91 -64.82
C SER A 9 29.77 17.42 -64.76
N LEU A 10 30.80 18.24 -64.47
CA LEU A 10 30.72 19.72 -64.55
C LEU A 10 30.57 20.16 -65.98
N VAL A 11 31.36 19.59 -66.91
CA VAL A 11 31.27 19.90 -68.36
C VAL A 11 29.88 19.61 -68.92
N GLU A 12 29.27 18.47 -68.53
CA GLU A 12 27.91 18.18 -69.00
C GLU A 12 26.87 19.10 -68.37
N ARG A 13 26.95 19.28 -67.01
CA ARG A 13 26.01 20.11 -66.27
C ARG A 13 25.92 21.53 -66.84
N PHE A 14 27.06 22.15 -67.15
CA PHE A 14 27.15 23.52 -67.61
C PHE A 14 27.26 23.63 -69.16
N ARG A 15 27.20 22.50 -69.86
CA ARG A 15 27.31 22.41 -71.33
C ARG A 15 28.56 23.14 -71.84
N LEU A 16 29.70 22.99 -71.18
CA LEU A 16 30.89 23.83 -71.34
C LEU A 16 31.49 23.73 -72.70
N LYS A 17 31.47 22.58 -73.34
CA LYS A 17 32.01 22.40 -74.72
C LYS A 17 31.19 23.19 -75.74
N GLU A 18 29.86 23.19 -75.65
CA GLU A 18 28.95 23.89 -76.52
C GLU A 18 29.09 25.41 -76.29
N ARG A 19 28.95 25.83 -75.07
CA ARG A 19 29.07 27.24 -74.67
C ARG A 19 30.49 27.80 -75.01
N GLY A 20 31.52 26.97 -74.84
CA GLY A 20 32.88 27.32 -75.21
C GLY A 20 33.01 27.65 -76.73
N ARG A 21 32.45 26.79 -77.57
CA ARG A 21 32.47 27.03 -79.04
C ARG A 21 31.66 28.30 -79.43
N GLU A 22 30.44 28.43 -78.90
CA GLU A 22 29.59 29.60 -79.13
C GLU A 22 30.35 30.90 -78.77
N ARG A 23 30.90 30.98 -77.57
CA ARG A 23 31.63 32.15 -77.09
C ARG A 23 32.92 32.37 -77.88
N GLY A 24 33.55 31.27 -78.29
CA GLY A 24 34.74 31.38 -79.22
C GLY A 24 34.40 32.03 -80.56
N HIS A 25 33.31 31.61 -81.19
CA HIS A 25 32.83 32.24 -82.42
C HIS A 25 32.50 33.77 -82.27
N GLU A 26 31.97 34.14 -81.07
CA GLU A 26 31.67 35.52 -80.70
C GLU A 26 32.92 36.33 -80.32
N GLY A 27 34.10 35.70 -80.26
CA GLY A 27 35.33 36.33 -79.81
C GLY A 27 35.37 36.67 -78.31
N GLN A 28 34.54 36.01 -77.57
CA GLN A 28 34.44 36.18 -76.12
C GLN A 28 35.18 35.04 -75.38
N PRO A 29 35.78 35.29 -74.19
CA PRO A 29 36.03 36.61 -73.57
C PRO A 29 36.99 37.44 -74.37
N HIS A 30 36.91 38.78 -74.22
CA HIS A 30 37.77 39.68 -74.99
C HIS A 30 39.26 39.52 -74.64
N THR A 31 40.17 39.65 -75.57
CA THR A 31 41.61 39.42 -75.38
C THR A 31 42.22 40.22 -74.21
N SER A 32 41.71 41.41 -73.94
CA SER A 32 42.15 42.29 -72.85
C SER A 32 41.36 42.05 -71.51
N GLN A 33 40.47 41.06 -71.45
CA GLN A 33 39.67 40.83 -70.23
C GLN A 33 40.57 40.24 -69.15
N PRO A 34 40.67 40.92 -67.94
CA PRO A 34 41.54 40.48 -66.85
C PRO A 34 40.85 39.50 -65.90
N THR A 35 39.53 39.26 -66.04
CA THR A 35 38.69 38.43 -65.18
C THR A 35 38.13 37.22 -65.92
N LEU A 36 37.72 36.22 -65.22
CA LEU A 36 36.97 35.07 -65.72
C LEU A 36 35.72 35.57 -66.47
N ASP A 37 35.34 34.87 -67.54
CA ASP A 37 34.09 35.18 -68.20
C ASP A 37 32.85 34.66 -67.39
N ASN A 38 31.64 34.98 -67.84
CA ASN A 38 30.41 34.64 -67.14
C ASN A 38 30.26 33.14 -67.00
N VAL A 39 30.69 32.35 -68.01
CA VAL A 39 30.57 30.86 -67.94
C VAL A 39 31.56 30.27 -66.94
N GLU A 40 32.81 30.76 -66.95
CA GLU A 40 33.84 30.37 -66.02
C GLU A 40 33.42 30.75 -64.57
N THR A 41 32.91 32.00 -64.41
CA THR A 41 32.41 32.49 -63.10
C THR A 41 31.27 31.64 -62.56
N GLU A 42 30.32 31.17 -63.38
CA GLU A 42 29.22 30.32 -63.01
C GLU A 42 29.70 28.96 -62.49
N VAL A 43 30.69 28.37 -63.17
CA VAL A 43 31.28 27.09 -62.71
C VAL A 43 32.05 27.27 -61.43
N VAL A 44 32.85 28.31 -61.29
CA VAL A 44 33.61 28.62 -60.07
C VAL A 44 32.66 28.86 -58.89
N ALA A 45 31.63 29.70 -59.06
CA ALA A 45 30.64 29.98 -58.04
C ALA A 45 29.91 28.71 -57.56
N TYR A 46 29.62 27.77 -58.46
CA TYR A 46 29.05 26.50 -58.10
C TYR A 46 30.02 25.64 -57.25
N CYS A 47 31.29 25.60 -57.59
CA CYS A 47 32.32 24.91 -56.84
C CYS A 47 32.51 25.54 -55.46
N ASP A 48 32.52 26.92 -55.42
CA ASP A 48 32.61 27.66 -54.15
C ASP A 48 31.43 27.36 -53.21
N ASP A 49 30.21 27.29 -53.76
CA ASP A 49 29.00 26.94 -52.98
C ASP A 49 29.08 25.51 -52.42
N LEU A 50 29.54 24.55 -53.22
CA LEU A 50 29.75 23.16 -52.77
C LEU A 50 30.80 23.10 -51.66
N TYR A 51 31.92 23.78 -51.81
CA TYR A 51 32.94 23.85 -50.77
C TYR A 51 32.40 24.51 -49.51
N ALA A 52 31.74 25.65 -49.61
CA ALA A 52 31.18 26.38 -48.49
C ALA A 52 30.16 25.54 -47.73
N LYS A 53 29.28 24.81 -48.40
CA LYS A 53 28.33 23.87 -47.78
C LYS A 53 29.08 22.78 -46.98
N ARG A 54 30.11 22.18 -47.57
CA ARG A 54 30.90 21.13 -46.95
C ARG A 54 31.69 21.63 -45.73
N ARG A 55 32.30 22.82 -45.88
CA ARG A 55 33.00 23.49 -44.78
C ARG A 55 32.07 23.81 -43.62
N ASN A 56 30.87 24.32 -43.89
CA ASN A 56 29.87 24.64 -42.87
C ASN A 56 29.38 23.38 -42.17
N GLU A 57 29.23 22.26 -42.86
CA GLU A 57 28.91 20.96 -42.25
C GLU A 57 30.02 20.48 -41.31
N TYR A 58 31.29 20.60 -41.75
CA TYR A 58 32.45 20.30 -40.91
C TYR A 58 32.49 21.15 -39.65
N HIS A 59 32.31 22.49 -39.77
CA HIS A 59 32.34 23.39 -38.60
C HIS A 59 31.23 23.06 -37.58
N ARG A 60 30.04 22.71 -38.02
CA ARG A 60 28.97 22.28 -37.12
C ARG A 60 29.35 21.01 -36.36
N HIS A 61 29.93 20.03 -37.01
CA HIS A 61 30.40 18.81 -36.34
C HIS A 61 31.63 19.08 -35.47
N ARG A 62 32.52 19.95 -35.86
CA ARG A 62 33.70 20.36 -35.10
C ARG A 62 33.28 20.97 -33.75
N SER A 63 32.40 21.96 -33.77
CA SER A 63 31.93 22.61 -32.54
C SER A 63 31.29 21.64 -31.57
N ALA A 64 30.45 20.71 -32.05
CA ALA A 64 29.81 19.70 -31.21
C ALA A 64 30.80 18.68 -30.61
N LEU A 65 31.86 18.32 -31.32
CA LEU A 65 32.90 17.41 -30.86
C LEU A 65 33.89 18.09 -29.92
N GLU A 66 34.30 19.31 -30.22
CA GLU A 66 35.22 20.10 -29.39
C GLU A 66 34.65 20.37 -27.98
N GLU A 67 33.33 20.54 -27.85
CA GLU A 67 32.68 20.69 -26.54
C GLU A 67 32.83 19.43 -25.71
N ARG A 68 32.76 18.26 -26.34
CA ARG A 68 32.92 16.95 -25.67
C ARG A 68 34.39 16.65 -25.31
N LEU A 69 35.34 17.26 -26.01
CA LEU A 69 36.77 17.11 -25.71
C LEU A 69 37.21 17.89 -24.45
N ARG A 70 36.34 18.76 -23.90
CA ARG A 70 36.64 19.44 -22.65
C ARG A 70 36.70 18.45 -21.50
N PRO A 71 37.75 18.46 -20.72
CA PRO A 71 37.84 17.63 -19.54
C PRO A 71 36.65 17.94 -18.61
N PRO A 72 36.01 16.91 -18.01
CA PRO A 72 34.93 17.15 -17.06
C PRO A 72 35.45 18.01 -15.91
N PRO A 73 34.63 18.96 -15.40
CA PRO A 73 35.03 19.80 -14.28
C PRO A 73 35.37 18.90 -13.08
N ALA A 74 36.43 19.24 -12.36
CA ALA A 74 36.78 18.56 -11.12
C ALA A 74 35.54 18.53 -10.21
N ASN A 75 35.28 17.36 -9.64
CA ASN A 75 34.04 17.05 -8.87
C ASN A 75 33.98 17.85 -7.55
N ARG A 76 33.72 19.16 -7.64
CA ARG A 76 33.66 20.11 -6.49
C ARG A 76 32.36 19.98 -5.70
N GLY A 77 31.35 19.24 -6.18
CA GLY A 77 30.03 19.11 -5.56
C GLY A 77 29.87 17.92 -4.62
N ALA A 78 30.83 17.01 -4.55
CA ALA A 78 30.69 15.76 -3.81
C ALA A 78 30.81 15.90 -2.28
N ASP A 79 31.64 16.80 -1.78
CA ASP A 79 31.78 17.05 -0.32
C ASP A 79 30.53 17.70 0.27
N PRO A 80 29.95 18.76 -0.33
CA PRO A 80 28.67 19.32 0.10
C PRO A 80 27.52 18.31 0.07
N LEU A 81 27.54 17.35 -0.86
CA LEU A 81 26.51 16.30 -0.96
C LEU A 81 26.57 15.35 0.24
N VAL A 82 27.76 14.88 0.60
CA VAL A 82 27.97 14.01 1.78
C VAL A 82 27.60 14.74 3.07
N GLU A 83 28.04 16.01 3.22
CA GLU A 83 27.72 16.82 4.40
C GLU A 83 26.23 17.07 4.54
N LYS A 84 25.55 17.35 3.42
CA LYS A 84 24.10 17.53 3.38
C LYS A 84 23.39 16.25 3.79
N ALA A 85 23.74 15.11 3.21
CA ALA A 85 23.13 13.82 3.54
C ALA A 85 23.35 13.43 5.01
N CYS A 86 24.58 13.65 5.53
CA CYS A 86 24.87 13.40 6.94
C CYS A 86 24.03 14.32 7.86
N LYS A 87 23.87 15.57 7.48
CA LYS A 87 23.03 16.50 8.24
C LYS A 87 21.56 16.05 8.21
N GLU A 88 21.01 15.71 7.05
CA GLU A 88 19.64 15.24 6.91
C GLU A 88 19.37 13.96 7.74
N MET A 89 20.31 13.02 7.76
CA MET A 89 20.21 11.83 8.62
C MET A 89 20.23 12.18 10.12
N LYS A 90 21.13 13.08 10.55
CA LYS A 90 21.20 13.53 11.93
C LYS A 90 19.97 14.33 12.36
N ASP A 91 19.47 15.18 11.49
CA ASP A 91 18.27 15.98 11.73
C ASP A 91 17.03 15.04 11.86
N ALA A 92 16.90 14.03 11.00
CA ALA A 92 15.83 13.04 11.09
C ALA A 92 15.85 12.28 12.44
N VAL A 93 17.03 11.85 12.88
CA VAL A 93 17.16 11.20 14.21
C VAL A 93 16.85 12.18 15.35
N ALA A 94 17.27 13.44 15.23
CA ALA A 94 17.02 14.45 16.25
C ALA A 94 15.53 14.80 16.38
N GLU A 95 14.80 14.83 15.26
CA GLU A 95 13.35 15.07 15.20
C GLU A 95 12.57 13.94 15.87
N GLU A 96 12.87 12.68 15.54
CA GLU A 96 12.15 11.51 16.05
C GLU A 96 12.60 11.06 17.45
N ARG A 97 13.76 11.53 17.92
CA ARG A 97 14.33 11.15 19.20
C ARG A 97 13.40 11.29 20.40
N PRO A 98 12.65 12.42 20.58
CA PRO A 98 11.76 12.59 21.73
C PRO A 98 10.65 11.56 21.76
N ASP A 99 10.07 11.23 20.59
CA ASP A 99 8.94 10.32 20.45
C ASP A 99 9.39 8.88 20.67
N LEU A 100 10.49 8.46 20.06
CA LEU A 100 11.11 7.15 20.29
C LEU A 100 11.52 6.96 21.74
N ALA A 101 12.14 7.96 22.38
CA ALA A 101 12.49 7.91 23.79
C ALA A 101 11.26 7.89 24.70
N GLY A 102 10.16 8.51 24.29
CA GLY A 102 8.84 8.44 24.93
C GLY A 102 8.29 7.03 24.90
N LEU A 103 8.22 6.43 23.73
CA LEU A 103 7.75 5.06 23.51
C LEU A 103 8.64 4.03 24.20
N ALA A 104 9.97 4.19 24.16
CA ALA A 104 10.91 3.31 24.87
C ALA A 104 10.67 3.33 26.38
N ARG A 105 10.41 4.50 26.97
CA ARG A 105 10.05 4.63 28.40
C ARG A 105 8.70 3.98 28.70
N GLU A 106 7.69 4.15 27.83
CA GLU A 106 6.38 3.52 28.00
C GLU A 106 6.48 2.00 27.92
N ALA A 107 7.22 1.48 26.94
CA ALA A 107 7.49 0.04 26.80
C ALA A 107 8.24 -0.51 28.02
N GLN A 108 9.29 0.19 28.46
CA GLN A 108 10.07 -0.18 29.66
C GLN A 108 9.20 -0.20 30.91
N HIS A 109 8.32 0.79 31.09
CA HIS A 109 7.37 0.82 32.20
C HIS A 109 6.39 -0.36 32.14
N ALA A 110 5.88 -0.68 30.94
CA ALA A 110 4.97 -1.82 30.75
C ALA A 110 5.68 -3.16 31.06
N ILE A 111 6.95 -3.34 30.67
CA ILE A 111 7.78 -4.48 31.02
C ILE A 111 7.94 -4.56 32.55
N GLY A 112 8.26 -3.45 33.20
CA GLY A 112 8.39 -3.35 34.64
C GLY A 112 7.10 -3.70 35.40
N GLU A 113 5.93 -3.24 34.91
CA GLU A 113 4.60 -3.60 35.45
C GLU A 113 4.33 -5.10 35.37
N VAL A 114 4.63 -5.75 34.24
CA VAL A 114 4.46 -7.19 34.06
C VAL A 114 5.40 -7.96 34.98
N ASN A 115 6.67 -7.57 35.05
CA ASN A 115 7.68 -8.22 35.89
C ASN A 115 7.36 -8.07 37.40
N ARG A 116 6.87 -6.90 37.82
CA ARG A 116 6.39 -6.68 39.19
C ARG A 116 5.21 -7.59 39.49
N PHE A 117 4.22 -7.61 38.59
CA PHE A 117 3.03 -8.44 38.73
C PHE A 117 3.38 -9.93 38.83
N ARG A 118 4.29 -10.43 37.97
CA ARG A 118 4.78 -11.81 37.99
C ARG A 118 5.41 -12.18 39.36
N ARG A 119 6.19 -11.26 39.92
CA ARG A 119 6.83 -11.46 41.24
C ARG A 119 5.80 -11.43 42.36
N ASP A 120 4.92 -10.43 42.41
CA ASP A 120 3.96 -10.22 43.46
C ASP A 120 2.94 -11.39 43.53
N GLU A 121 2.54 -11.89 42.36
CA GLU A 121 1.57 -12.99 42.24
C GLU A 121 2.23 -14.38 42.06
N ALA A 122 3.58 -14.43 42.15
CA ALA A 122 4.39 -15.67 41.99
C ALA A 122 4.05 -16.44 40.69
N ARG A 123 3.89 -15.72 39.56
CA ARG A 123 3.58 -16.31 38.25
C ARG A 123 4.84 -16.58 37.48
N THR A 124 5.01 -17.87 37.06
CA THR A 124 6.13 -18.30 36.22
C THR A 124 5.72 -18.54 34.76
N ALA A 125 4.44 -18.85 34.53
CA ALA A 125 3.90 -19.10 33.20
C ALA A 125 3.62 -17.78 32.45
N ASP A 126 3.77 -17.80 31.15
CA ASP A 126 3.37 -16.70 30.28
C ASP A 126 1.85 -16.52 30.27
N ALA A 127 1.39 -15.33 29.89
CA ALA A 127 -0.03 -15.07 29.77
C ALA A 127 -0.62 -15.81 28.57
N ASP A 128 -1.75 -16.48 28.79
CA ASP A 128 -2.49 -17.23 27.78
C ASP A 128 -3.74 -16.45 27.38
N PHE A 129 -3.71 -15.86 26.20
CA PHE A 129 -4.86 -15.16 25.61
C PHE A 129 -4.74 -15.12 24.10
N PRO A 130 -5.85 -15.05 23.35
CA PRO A 130 -5.84 -15.01 21.90
C PRO A 130 -5.24 -13.69 21.39
N GLU A 131 -4.49 -13.75 20.30
CA GLU A 131 -3.92 -12.58 19.63
C GLU A 131 -5.02 -11.64 19.12
N SER A 132 -6.11 -12.20 18.56
CA SER A 132 -7.25 -11.44 18.09
C SER A 132 -8.53 -11.84 18.81
N ARG A 133 -9.26 -10.84 19.32
CA ARG A 133 -10.59 -11.02 19.91
C ARG A 133 -11.71 -11.04 18.86
N ALA A 134 -11.42 -10.75 17.60
CA ALA A 134 -12.45 -10.61 16.56
C ALA A 134 -13.29 -11.89 16.39
N TRP A 135 -12.64 -13.07 16.44
CA TRP A 135 -13.32 -14.35 16.38
C TRP A 135 -14.29 -14.55 17.55
N HIS A 136 -13.87 -14.24 18.77
CA HIS A 136 -14.70 -14.36 19.98
C HIS A 136 -15.90 -13.40 19.93
N TRP A 137 -15.69 -12.14 19.51
CA TRP A 137 -16.80 -11.21 19.30
C TRP A 137 -17.76 -11.71 18.23
N GLY A 138 -17.27 -12.28 17.12
CA GLY A 138 -18.10 -12.90 16.10
C GLY A 138 -18.91 -14.07 16.64
N LEU A 139 -18.31 -14.94 17.45
CA LEU A 139 -18.99 -16.06 18.07
C LEU A 139 -20.06 -15.61 19.07
N LEU A 140 -19.77 -14.61 19.92
CA LEU A 140 -20.76 -14.05 20.86
C LEU A 140 -21.96 -13.43 20.15
N VAL A 141 -21.72 -12.67 19.10
CA VAL A 141 -22.81 -12.13 18.26
C VAL A 141 -23.63 -13.27 17.63
N ALA A 142 -22.97 -14.30 17.12
CA ALA A 142 -23.64 -15.47 16.56
C ALA A 142 -24.48 -16.19 17.61
N LEU A 143 -23.98 -16.36 18.84
CA LEU A 143 -24.75 -16.95 19.96
C LEU A 143 -25.99 -16.11 20.30
N ILE A 144 -25.86 -14.76 20.36
CA ILE A 144 -27.02 -13.87 20.60
C ILE A 144 -28.04 -14.00 19.45
N VAL A 145 -27.59 -14.04 18.20
CA VAL A 145 -28.49 -14.19 17.06
C VAL A 145 -29.22 -15.54 17.09
N VAL A 146 -28.48 -16.63 17.32
CA VAL A 146 -29.08 -17.98 17.40
C VAL A 146 -30.07 -18.06 18.53
N GLU A 147 -29.71 -17.59 19.74
CA GLU A 147 -30.62 -17.58 20.89
C GLU A 147 -31.85 -16.70 20.65
N THR A 148 -31.65 -15.52 20.01
CA THR A 148 -32.76 -14.63 19.62
C THR A 148 -33.71 -15.32 18.65
N LEU A 149 -33.18 -16.02 17.63
CA LEU A 149 -34.02 -16.74 16.67
C LEU A 149 -34.81 -17.86 17.35
N VAL A 150 -34.16 -18.66 18.21
CA VAL A 150 -34.81 -19.71 18.96
C VAL A 150 -35.89 -19.13 19.87
N ASN A 151 -35.56 -18.15 20.71
CA ASN A 151 -36.51 -17.50 21.60
C ASN A 151 -37.63 -16.81 20.81
N GLY A 152 -37.32 -16.15 19.68
CA GLY A 152 -38.28 -15.48 18.81
C GLY A 152 -39.31 -16.43 18.22
N LEU A 153 -38.93 -17.64 17.86
CA LEU A 153 -39.84 -18.69 17.41
C LEU A 153 -40.83 -19.12 18.53
N PHE A 154 -40.40 -19.15 19.78
CA PHE A 154 -41.26 -19.52 20.92
C PHE A 154 -42.13 -18.37 21.42
N PHE A 155 -41.78 -17.14 21.25
CA PHE A 155 -42.54 -15.96 21.68
C PHE A 155 -43.36 -15.30 20.55
N GLY A 156 -42.93 -15.40 19.29
CA GLY A 156 -43.50 -14.63 18.16
C GLY A 156 -44.93 -14.99 17.80
N ALA A 157 -45.37 -16.21 18.14
CA ALA A 157 -46.71 -16.67 17.83
C ALA A 157 -47.80 -16.21 18.84
N ASN A 158 -47.40 -15.77 20.04
CA ASN A 158 -48.30 -15.61 21.17
C ASN A 158 -48.29 -14.23 21.83
N VAL A 159 -47.57 -13.25 21.25
CA VAL A 159 -47.46 -11.89 21.82
C VAL A 159 -48.28 -10.92 20.97
N GLU A 160 -49.09 -10.02 21.61
CA GLU A 160 -49.69 -8.86 20.94
C GLU A 160 -48.66 -8.02 20.23
N GLY A 161 -48.81 -7.79 18.91
CA GLY A 161 -47.78 -7.19 18.05
C GLY A 161 -47.02 -8.17 17.19
N GLY A 162 -47.30 -9.49 17.31
CA GLY A 162 -46.80 -10.57 16.45
C GLY A 162 -45.29 -10.77 16.51
N LEU A 163 -44.74 -11.22 15.37
CA LEU A 163 -43.33 -11.61 15.27
C LEU A 163 -42.34 -10.49 15.68
N LEU A 164 -42.71 -9.21 15.42
CA LEU A 164 -41.83 -8.07 15.72
C LEU A 164 -41.65 -7.83 17.24
N ALA A 165 -42.76 -7.87 17.99
CA ALA A 165 -42.74 -7.72 19.42
C ALA A 165 -42.02 -8.91 20.10
N GLY A 166 -42.36 -10.15 19.70
CA GLY A 166 -41.71 -11.35 20.16
C GLY A 166 -40.21 -11.39 19.93
N THR A 167 -39.76 -10.94 18.75
CA THR A 167 -38.32 -10.82 18.44
C THR A 167 -37.64 -9.79 19.32
N SER A 168 -38.27 -8.64 19.62
CA SER A 168 -37.70 -7.61 20.50
C SER A 168 -37.47 -8.12 21.90
N TYR A 169 -38.40 -8.87 22.48
CA TYR A 169 -38.23 -9.54 23.79
C TYR A 169 -37.13 -10.59 23.74
N ALA A 170 -37.07 -11.39 22.65
CA ALA A 170 -36.05 -12.39 22.45
C ALA A 170 -34.65 -11.79 22.41
N VAL A 171 -34.46 -10.66 21.72
CA VAL A 171 -33.18 -9.93 21.69
C VAL A 171 -32.77 -9.49 23.09
N LEU A 172 -33.68 -8.89 23.86
CA LEU A 172 -33.40 -8.46 25.23
C LEU A 172 -32.98 -9.63 26.13
N ILE A 173 -33.71 -10.73 26.05
CA ILE A 173 -33.41 -11.95 26.81
C ILE A 173 -32.03 -12.49 26.46
N SER A 174 -31.72 -12.58 25.17
CA SER A 174 -30.43 -13.09 24.67
C SER A 174 -29.25 -12.16 25.03
N VAL A 175 -29.41 -10.85 24.95
CA VAL A 175 -28.37 -9.89 25.37
C VAL A 175 -28.11 -10.01 26.87
N VAL A 176 -29.12 -10.16 27.71
CA VAL A 176 -28.95 -10.36 29.15
C VAL A 176 -28.26 -11.71 29.41
N ASN A 177 -28.74 -12.79 28.80
CA ASN A 177 -28.26 -14.15 29.06
C ASN A 177 -26.82 -14.35 28.55
N VAL A 178 -26.56 -14.13 27.26
CA VAL A 178 -25.25 -14.33 26.62
C VAL A 178 -24.29 -13.19 26.96
N GLY A 179 -24.77 -11.93 26.83
CA GLY A 179 -23.94 -10.74 26.98
C GLY A 179 -23.58 -10.47 28.44
N VAL A 180 -24.60 -10.29 29.32
CA VAL A 180 -24.37 -9.84 30.67
C VAL A 180 -24.02 -11.01 31.60
N LEU A 181 -24.87 -12.05 31.67
CA LEU A 181 -24.66 -13.19 32.60
C LEU A 181 -23.45 -14.02 32.17
N GLY A 182 -23.28 -14.30 30.87
CA GLY A 182 -22.11 -15.00 30.37
C GLY A 182 -20.81 -14.29 30.71
N TRP A 183 -20.75 -12.94 30.49
CA TRP A 183 -19.60 -12.12 30.87
C TRP A 183 -19.33 -12.10 32.37
N LEU A 184 -20.37 -11.94 33.21
CA LEU A 184 -20.22 -11.92 34.67
C LEU A 184 -19.69 -13.28 35.18
N ILE A 185 -20.23 -14.38 34.69
CA ILE A 185 -19.77 -15.75 35.07
C ILE A 185 -18.28 -15.88 34.70
N ALA A 186 -17.89 -15.53 33.49
CA ALA A 186 -16.49 -15.60 33.05
C ALA A 186 -15.55 -14.71 33.89
N ALA A 187 -15.98 -13.48 34.16
CA ALA A 187 -15.20 -12.52 34.97
C ALA A 187 -14.97 -13.00 36.39
N LEU A 188 -16.02 -13.59 37.04
CA LEU A 188 -15.95 -14.13 38.38
C LEU A 188 -15.21 -15.47 38.46
N ALA A 189 -15.32 -16.30 37.41
CA ALA A 189 -14.57 -17.54 37.30
C ALA A 189 -13.06 -17.32 37.32
N ARG A 190 -12.58 -16.21 36.73
CA ARG A 190 -11.15 -15.84 36.79
C ARG A 190 -10.68 -15.56 38.22
N LEU A 191 -11.54 -15.04 39.12
CA LEU A 191 -11.18 -14.75 40.51
C LEU A 191 -10.82 -16.02 41.30
N ILE A 192 -11.30 -17.18 40.88
CA ILE A 192 -10.98 -18.48 41.52
C ILE A 192 -9.48 -18.80 41.38
N HIS A 193 -8.83 -18.28 40.34
CA HIS A 193 -7.40 -18.50 40.09
C HIS A 193 -6.49 -17.51 40.85
N HIS A 194 -7.08 -16.56 41.63
CA HIS A 194 -6.30 -15.58 42.37
C HIS A 194 -5.51 -16.23 43.51
N ARG A 195 -4.27 -15.73 43.76
CA ARG A 195 -3.38 -16.21 44.83
C ARG A 195 -3.96 -15.97 46.23
N ASP A 196 -4.59 -14.81 46.44
CA ASP A 196 -5.19 -14.44 47.72
C ASP A 196 -6.44 -15.30 48.01
N PRO A 197 -6.42 -16.11 49.08
CA PRO A 197 -7.54 -16.97 49.44
C PRO A 197 -8.84 -16.22 49.70
N ARG A 198 -8.78 -14.96 50.20
CA ARG A 198 -9.97 -14.14 50.44
C ARG A 198 -10.66 -13.76 49.13
N ARG A 199 -9.89 -13.37 48.15
CA ARG A 199 -10.43 -13.05 46.81
C ARG A 199 -10.93 -14.29 46.08
N ARG A 200 -10.27 -15.42 46.27
CA ARG A 200 -10.69 -16.72 45.73
C ARG A 200 -12.04 -17.19 46.32
N VAL A 201 -12.19 -17.13 47.64
CA VAL A 201 -13.46 -17.50 48.31
C VAL A 201 -14.57 -16.50 47.94
N GLY A 202 -14.28 -15.20 47.95
CA GLY A 202 -15.23 -14.18 47.49
C GLY A 202 -15.66 -14.36 46.05
N GLY A 203 -14.68 -14.68 45.15
CA GLY A 203 -14.93 -14.97 43.75
C GLY A 203 -15.83 -16.22 43.56
N LEU A 204 -15.58 -17.29 44.31
CA LEU A 204 -16.40 -18.50 44.27
C LEU A 204 -17.84 -18.22 44.76
N ALA A 205 -18.00 -17.49 45.87
CA ALA A 205 -19.32 -17.12 46.40
C ALA A 205 -20.10 -16.25 45.39
N ALA A 206 -19.44 -15.25 44.80
CA ALA A 206 -20.05 -14.39 43.80
C ALA A 206 -20.39 -15.16 42.50
N LEU A 207 -19.52 -16.07 42.04
CA LEU A 207 -19.78 -16.94 40.89
C LEU A 207 -21.01 -17.82 41.15
N THR A 208 -21.11 -18.46 42.34
CA THR A 208 -22.27 -19.27 42.71
C THR A 208 -23.56 -18.44 42.75
N ALA A 209 -23.49 -17.20 43.26
CA ALA A 209 -24.64 -16.30 43.29
C ALA A 209 -25.08 -15.92 41.86
N VAL A 210 -24.15 -15.55 40.98
CA VAL A 210 -24.50 -15.19 39.58
C VAL A 210 -24.97 -16.40 38.79
N ALA A 211 -24.38 -17.60 39.02
CA ALA A 211 -24.88 -18.82 38.39
C ALA A 211 -26.32 -19.15 38.85
N ALA A 212 -26.63 -18.95 40.11
CA ALA A 212 -28.00 -19.06 40.61
C ALA A 212 -28.95 -18.06 39.96
N VAL A 213 -28.52 -16.78 39.82
CA VAL A 213 -29.27 -15.76 39.09
C VAL A 213 -29.51 -16.16 37.63
N ALA A 214 -28.51 -16.75 36.96
CA ALA A 214 -28.66 -17.20 35.58
C ALA A 214 -29.70 -18.35 35.47
N VAL A 215 -29.69 -19.30 36.42
CA VAL A 215 -30.70 -20.35 36.49
C VAL A 215 -32.08 -19.76 36.72
N PHE A 216 -32.25 -18.88 37.75
CA PHE A 216 -33.54 -18.25 38.03
C PHE A 216 -34.02 -17.36 36.89
N TRP A 217 -33.14 -16.66 36.21
CA TRP A 217 -33.50 -15.89 35.00
C TRP A 217 -34.07 -16.77 33.89
N ASN A 218 -33.39 -17.85 33.57
CA ASN A 218 -33.86 -18.78 32.52
C ASN A 218 -35.14 -19.53 32.94
N LEU A 219 -35.29 -19.85 34.23
CA LEU A 219 -36.56 -20.40 34.77
C LEU A 219 -37.71 -19.42 34.66
N PHE A 220 -37.48 -18.14 35.00
CA PHE A 220 -38.47 -17.08 34.83
C PHE A 220 -38.90 -16.94 33.37
N VAL A 221 -37.94 -16.93 32.42
CA VAL A 221 -38.22 -16.89 30.97
C VAL A 221 -39.05 -18.11 30.52
N ALA A 222 -38.76 -19.28 31.05
CA ALA A 222 -39.51 -20.50 30.78
C ALA A 222 -40.96 -20.43 31.33
N HIS A 223 -41.16 -19.93 32.56
CA HIS A 223 -42.50 -19.67 33.11
C HIS A 223 -43.27 -18.60 32.37
N TYR A 224 -42.57 -17.53 31.92
CA TYR A 224 -43.19 -16.49 31.08
C TYR A 224 -43.74 -17.08 29.78
N ARG A 225 -43.03 -18.07 29.19
CA ARG A 225 -43.52 -18.80 28.00
C ARG A 225 -44.77 -19.62 28.32
N GLU A 226 -44.85 -20.23 29.50
CA GLU A 226 -46.04 -21.00 29.92
C GLU A 226 -47.27 -20.13 30.19
N ALA A 227 -47.07 -18.89 30.64
CA ALA A 227 -48.13 -17.93 30.88
C ALA A 227 -48.71 -17.34 29.58
N LEU A 228 -48.02 -17.48 28.45
CA LEU A 228 -48.54 -17.06 27.16
C LEU A 228 -49.60 -18.03 26.63
N PRO A 229 -50.66 -17.56 25.93
CA PRO A 229 -51.71 -18.42 25.37
C PRO A 229 -51.15 -19.52 24.47
N PRO A 230 -51.77 -20.72 24.44
CA PRO A 230 -51.31 -21.82 23.61
C PRO A 230 -51.56 -21.55 22.12
N ASP A 231 -50.58 -21.93 21.25
CA ASP A 231 -50.57 -21.78 19.80
C ASP A 231 -51.62 -22.55 19.02
N TYR A 232 -52.66 -23.04 19.61
CA TYR A 232 -53.69 -23.71 18.83
C TYR A 232 -54.64 -22.71 18.18
N PRO A 233 -54.73 -22.68 16.84
CA PRO A 233 -55.84 -22.02 16.21
C PRO A 233 -57.11 -22.74 16.72
N VAL A 234 -57.93 -22.05 17.52
CA VAL A 234 -59.29 -22.52 17.84
C VAL A 234 -59.94 -22.73 16.48
N PRO A 235 -60.36 -23.97 16.10
CA PRO A 235 -61.10 -24.17 14.86
C PRO A 235 -62.28 -23.21 14.92
N PRO A 236 -62.60 -22.49 13.86
CA PRO A 236 -63.75 -21.60 13.87
C PRO A 236 -64.94 -22.42 14.24
N ASP A 237 -65.58 -22.00 15.36
CA ASP A 237 -66.75 -22.64 15.93
C ASP A 237 -67.76 -22.97 14.86
N THR A 238 -67.84 -24.22 14.42
CA THR A 238 -68.76 -24.73 13.40
C THR A 238 -70.17 -24.89 13.97
N THR A 239 -70.41 -24.36 15.18
CA THR A 239 -71.69 -24.50 15.91
C THR A 239 -72.61 -23.29 15.82
N VAL A 240 -72.29 -22.21 15.09
CA VAL A 240 -73.15 -21.02 15.01
C VAL A 240 -74.08 -20.99 13.77
N VAL A 241 -74.08 -22.00 12.91
CA VAL A 241 -74.95 -21.99 11.69
C VAL A 241 -76.20 -22.90 11.85
N ALA A 242 -76.50 -23.45 13.00
CA ALA A 242 -77.68 -24.38 13.17
C ALA A 242 -78.70 -23.89 14.20
N GLN A 243 -78.81 -22.58 14.49
CA GLN A 243 -79.95 -22.07 15.31
C GLN A 243 -80.67 -20.87 14.72
N SER A 244 -81.19 -21.06 13.53
CA SER A 244 -82.19 -20.15 13.00
C SER A 244 -83.20 -20.94 12.17
N ALA A 245 -84.06 -21.75 12.81
CA ALA A 245 -85.35 -22.15 12.36
C ALA A 245 -85.94 -23.25 13.24
N VAL A 246 -86.52 -22.91 14.39
CA VAL A 246 -87.58 -23.76 14.99
C VAL A 246 -88.67 -22.83 15.51
N PRO A 247 -89.91 -23.04 15.08
CA PRO A 247 -91.09 -22.26 15.53
C PRO A 247 -91.47 -22.66 16.96
N GLN A 248 -91.98 -21.67 17.72
CA GLN A 248 -92.59 -21.83 19.02
C GLN A 248 -93.89 -22.66 18.97
N VAL A 249 -94.02 -23.66 19.86
CA VAL A 249 -95.27 -24.31 20.26
C VAL A 249 -95.31 -24.36 21.79
N PRO A 250 -96.48 -24.07 22.45
CA PRO A 250 -96.57 -23.78 23.89
C PRO A 250 -96.68 -25.04 24.76
N PRO A 251 -96.72 -24.94 26.13
CA PRO A 251 -96.38 -25.97 27.05
C PRO A 251 -97.47 -26.85 27.48
N GLU A 252 -97.21 -28.15 27.71
CA GLU A 252 -98.13 -29.03 28.48
C GLU A 252 -97.34 -29.98 29.33
N SER A 253 -97.68 -29.90 30.60
CA SER A 253 -97.73 -30.84 31.75
C SER A 253 -96.88 -32.12 31.80
N SER A 254 -96.15 -32.22 32.89
CA SER A 254 -95.63 -33.38 33.61
C SER A 254 -96.52 -34.68 33.65
N PRO A 255 -96.14 -35.90 34.09
CA PRO A 255 -95.04 -36.20 35.04
C PRO A 255 -94.30 -37.62 34.91
N VAL A 256 -93.30 -37.82 35.76
CA VAL A 256 -92.89 -39.08 36.43
C VAL A 256 -92.08 -40.15 35.66
N GLY A 257 -90.95 -40.49 36.25
CA GLY A 257 -90.42 -41.84 36.54
C GLY A 257 -89.18 -42.33 35.78
N GLY A 258 -88.18 -42.63 36.51
CA GLY A 258 -87.24 -43.69 36.17
C GLY A 258 -85.79 -43.36 36.00
N SER A 259 -85.03 -43.42 37.04
CA SER A 259 -83.59 -43.87 37.03
C SER A 259 -83.53 -45.33 36.57
N PRO A 260 -82.41 -45.87 36.07
CA PRO A 260 -81.02 -45.60 36.44
C PRO A 260 -79.96 -45.84 35.30
N ALA A 261 -78.75 -45.50 35.67
CA ALA A 261 -77.49 -46.21 35.43
C ALA A 261 -76.70 -45.95 34.11
N GLY A 262 -75.50 -45.59 34.30
CA GLY A 262 -74.38 -45.93 33.45
C GLY A 262 -73.69 -44.82 32.63
N GLN A 263 -73.07 -43.92 33.27
CA GLN A 263 -71.98 -43.18 32.62
C GLN A 263 -70.64 -43.52 33.28
N THR A 264 -69.91 -44.42 32.65
CA THR A 264 -68.49 -44.62 32.85
C THR A 264 -67.80 -43.31 32.48
N GLY A 265 -67.52 -42.52 33.50
CA GLY A 265 -66.63 -41.40 33.39
C GLY A 265 -65.20 -41.90 33.06
N ALA A 266 -64.72 -41.54 31.89
CA ALA A 266 -63.29 -41.60 31.61
C ALA A 266 -62.57 -40.71 32.64
N GLN A 267 -61.90 -41.29 33.61
CA GLN A 267 -60.99 -40.64 34.49
C GLN A 267 -59.88 -40.03 33.64
N VAL A 268 -59.89 -38.72 33.52
CA VAL A 268 -58.73 -37.93 33.13
C VAL A 268 -57.67 -38.16 34.23
N PRO A 269 -56.42 -38.51 33.86
CA PRO A 269 -55.37 -38.64 34.87
C PRO A 269 -55.25 -37.32 35.62
N PRO A 270 -54.89 -37.26 36.89
CA PRO A 270 -54.69 -36.06 37.65
C PRO A 270 -53.45 -35.35 37.03
N GLY A 271 -53.73 -34.43 36.08
CA GLY A 271 -52.74 -33.46 35.65
C GLY A 271 -52.44 -32.56 36.83
N ASP A 272 -51.17 -32.34 37.05
CA ASP A 272 -50.60 -31.51 38.11
C ASP A 272 -51.44 -30.22 38.26
N SER A 273 -52.01 -30.10 39.43
CA SER A 273 -52.85 -28.95 39.81
C SER A 273 -52.00 -27.70 39.85
N VAL A 274 -52.20 -26.84 38.88
CA VAL A 274 -51.81 -25.41 38.98
C VAL A 274 -52.39 -24.92 40.32
N PRO A 275 -51.59 -24.27 41.20
CA PRO A 275 -52.13 -23.79 42.46
C PRO A 275 -53.32 -22.90 42.20
N GLU A 276 -54.47 -23.16 42.83
CA GLU A 276 -55.73 -22.37 42.70
C GLU A 276 -55.54 -20.89 43.05
N THR A 277 -54.35 -20.50 43.54
CA THR A 277 -53.96 -19.14 43.89
C THR A 277 -53.47 -18.27 42.72
N CYS A 278 -53.09 -18.85 41.57
CA CYS A 278 -52.68 -18.06 40.38
C CYS A 278 -53.83 -17.97 39.42
N TRP A 279 -54.45 -16.79 39.34
CA TRP A 279 -55.58 -16.53 38.46
C TRP A 279 -55.14 -16.54 36.97
N ARG A 280 -55.79 -17.35 36.15
CA ARG A 280 -55.65 -17.33 34.69
C ARG A 280 -56.74 -16.43 34.13
N GLY A 281 -56.42 -15.17 33.82
CA GLY A 281 -57.29 -14.29 33.10
C GLY A 281 -57.24 -14.59 31.58
N PRO A 282 -58.30 -14.31 30.85
CA PRO A 282 -58.35 -14.50 29.39
C PRO A 282 -57.56 -13.46 28.64
N ASP A 283 -56.99 -12.43 29.33
CA ASP A 283 -56.35 -11.28 28.71
C ASP A 283 -54.83 -11.39 28.82
N GLU A 284 -54.12 -11.24 27.68
CA GLU A 284 -52.64 -11.23 27.57
C GLU A 284 -51.95 -10.15 28.41
N THR A 285 -52.69 -9.12 28.89
CA THR A 285 -52.18 -7.99 29.67
C THR A 285 -51.61 -8.36 31.06
N HIS A 286 -51.73 -9.63 31.48
CA HIS A 286 -51.28 -10.11 32.80
C HIS A 286 -50.29 -11.27 32.75
N ALA A 287 -49.76 -11.62 31.56
CA ALA A 287 -48.83 -12.76 31.42
C ALA A 287 -47.57 -12.62 32.31
N ASP A 288 -47.09 -11.42 32.55
CA ASP A 288 -45.98 -11.14 33.45
C ASP A 288 -46.29 -11.43 34.92
N GLN A 289 -47.53 -11.07 35.38
CA GLN A 289 -48.02 -11.33 36.73
C GLN A 289 -48.31 -12.83 36.95
N GLU A 290 -48.88 -13.48 35.93
CA GLU A 290 -49.12 -14.92 35.96
C GLU A 290 -47.79 -15.70 35.99
N ALA A 291 -46.82 -15.32 35.12
CA ALA A 291 -45.48 -15.90 35.12
C ALA A 291 -44.79 -15.75 36.48
N LEU A 292 -44.90 -14.58 37.12
CA LEU A 292 -44.32 -14.32 38.44
C LEU A 292 -45.02 -15.14 39.53
N CYS A 293 -46.33 -15.34 39.45
CA CYS A 293 -47.11 -16.17 40.37
C CYS A 293 -46.70 -17.63 40.24
N LEU A 294 -46.65 -18.20 39.06
CA LEU A 294 -46.21 -19.56 38.77
C LEU A 294 -44.78 -19.81 39.25
N PHE A 295 -43.89 -18.86 38.97
CA PHE A 295 -42.51 -18.92 39.38
C PHE A 295 -42.35 -18.92 40.91
N ARG A 296 -43.16 -18.11 41.65
CA ARG A 296 -43.14 -18.07 43.13
C ARG A 296 -43.75 -19.33 43.76
N ALA A 297 -44.83 -19.85 43.16
CA ALA A 297 -45.52 -21.02 43.69
C ALA A 297 -44.75 -22.30 43.48
N SER A 298 -44.12 -22.47 42.32
CA SER A 298 -43.35 -23.69 41.99
C SER A 298 -42.24 -23.35 40.97
N PRO A 299 -41.07 -22.88 41.44
CA PRO A 299 -39.99 -22.46 40.52
C PRO A 299 -39.56 -23.52 39.51
N PHE A 300 -39.60 -24.77 39.89
CA PHE A 300 -39.23 -25.93 39.06
C PHE A 300 -40.44 -26.69 38.47
N GLY A 301 -41.64 -26.18 38.65
CA GLY A 301 -42.92 -26.81 38.22
C GLY A 301 -43.27 -26.51 36.75
N LEU A 302 -42.33 -26.60 35.85
CA LEU A 302 -42.56 -26.43 34.40
C LEU A 302 -43.34 -27.65 33.88
N THR A 303 -44.49 -27.43 33.27
CA THR A 303 -45.38 -28.49 32.73
C THR A 303 -45.16 -28.74 31.25
N GLY A 304 -44.77 -27.71 30.49
CA GLY A 304 -44.60 -27.77 29.04
C GLY A 304 -43.22 -28.29 28.61
N PHE A 305 -43.20 -29.21 27.63
CA PHE A 305 -41.95 -29.66 27.00
C PHE A 305 -41.13 -28.50 26.39
N TYR A 306 -41.78 -27.56 25.78
CA TYR A 306 -41.11 -26.39 25.17
C TYR A 306 -40.49 -25.45 26.21
N SER A 307 -41.08 -25.31 27.39
CA SER A 307 -40.53 -24.51 28.49
C SER A 307 -39.26 -25.16 29.07
N TRP A 308 -39.21 -26.48 29.18
CA TRP A 308 -38.01 -27.21 29.53
C TRP A 308 -36.92 -27.09 28.48
N MET A 309 -37.26 -27.18 27.18
CA MET A 309 -36.30 -26.95 26.09
C MET A 309 -35.72 -25.53 26.14
N LEU A 310 -36.55 -24.51 26.35
CA LEU A 310 -36.14 -23.10 26.40
C LEU A 310 -35.18 -22.87 27.58
N LEU A 311 -35.49 -23.43 28.77
CA LEU A 311 -34.59 -23.40 29.91
C LEU A 311 -33.22 -24.02 29.61
N LEU A 312 -33.21 -25.22 29.03
CA LEU A 312 -31.96 -25.94 28.73
C LEU A 312 -31.14 -25.24 27.66
N ILE A 313 -31.77 -24.73 26.59
CA ILE A 313 -31.09 -23.96 25.53
C ILE A 313 -30.53 -22.66 26.12
N GLY A 314 -31.31 -21.90 26.88
CA GLY A 314 -30.83 -20.67 27.51
C GLY A 314 -29.64 -20.87 28.42
N LEU A 315 -29.68 -21.90 29.27
CA LEU A 315 -28.55 -22.27 30.14
C LEU A 315 -27.34 -22.74 29.34
N ALA A 316 -27.54 -23.52 28.26
CA ALA A 316 -26.45 -23.96 27.39
C ALA A 316 -25.81 -22.78 26.67
N MET A 317 -26.59 -21.81 26.14
CA MET A 317 -26.09 -20.61 25.50
C MET A 317 -25.34 -19.71 26.47
N CYS A 318 -25.87 -19.51 27.68
CA CYS A 318 -25.18 -18.77 28.73
C CYS A 318 -23.83 -19.43 29.10
N ALA A 319 -23.80 -20.76 29.26
CA ALA A 319 -22.58 -21.51 29.55
C ALA A 319 -21.55 -21.43 28.38
N ALA A 320 -22.02 -21.59 27.16
CA ALA A 320 -21.17 -21.45 25.98
C ALA A 320 -20.56 -20.04 25.88
N ALA A 321 -21.37 -18.99 26.10
CA ALA A 321 -20.91 -17.61 26.15
C ALA A 321 -19.92 -17.39 27.29
N ALA A 322 -20.18 -17.91 28.48
CA ALA A 322 -19.26 -17.80 29.61
C ALA A 322 -17.92 -18.48 29.34
N MET A 323 -17.91 -19.65 28.69
CA MET A 323 -16.67 -20.33 28.28
C MET A 323 -15.91 -19.53 27.25
N ASP A 324 -16.61 -18.95 26.26
CA ASP A 324 -15.98 -18.12 25.24
C ASP A 324 -15.42 -16.82 25.83
N TRP A 325 -16.20 -16.10 26.64
CA TRP A 325 -15.74 -14.96 27.40
C TRP A 325 -14.54 -15.26 28.32
N PHE A 326 -14.50 -16.44 28.93
CA PHE A 326 -13.37 -16.86 29.74
C PHE A 326 -12.07 -16.97 28.91
N LYS A 327 -12.17 -17.49 27.67
CA LYS A 327 -11.04 -17.63 26.75
C LYS A 327 -10.56 -16.31 26.12
N THR A 328 -11.32 -15.22 26.20
CA THR A 328 -10.91 -13.93 25.64
C THR A 328 -9.77 -13.25 26.40
N ASP A 329 -9.43 -13.73 27.60
CA ASP A 329 -8.38 -13.15 28.45
C ASP A 329 -7.72 -14.25 29.27
N ASP A 330 -6.53 -13.95 29.81
CA ASP A 330 -5.81 -14.86 30.68
C ASP A 330 -6.69 -15.30 31.87
N PRO A 331 -6.64 -16.58 32.25
CA PRO A 331 -7.34 -17.08 33.42
C PRO A 331 -7.01 -16.34 34.73
N TYR A 332 -5.83 -15.75 34.83
CA TYR A 332 -5.43 -14.97 35.98
C TYR A 332 -5.87 -13.49 35.85
N PRO A 333 -6.63 -12.97 36.84
CA PRO A 333 -7.22 -11.64 36.73
C PRO A 333 -6.19 -10.54 36.52
N GLY A 334 -6.33 -9.77 35.40
CA GLY A 334 -5.52 -8.61 35.10
C GLY A 334 -4.12 -8.90 34.53
N TYR A 335 -3.72 -10.16 34.38
CA TYR A 335 -2.43 -10.53 33.79
C TYR A 335 -2.46 -10.28 32.28
N GLY A 336 -3.46 -10.80 31.59
CA GLY A 336 -3.59 -10.62 30.15
C GLY A 336 -3.70 -9.14 29.70
N LYS A 337 -4.34 -8.28 30.53
CA LYS A 337 -4.42 -6.84 30.25
C LYS A 337 -3.03 -6.18 30.27
N ARG A 338 -2.19 -6.52 31.26
CA ARG A 338 -0.83 -5.98 31.39
C ARG A 338 0.08 -6.47 30.28
N GLU A 339 -0.02 -7.78 30.00
CA GLU A 339 0.80 -8.39 28.96
C GLU A 339 0.45 -7.86 27.55
N ARG A 340 -0.85 -7.65 27.25
CA ARG A 340 -1.26 -6.98 26.01
C ARG A 340 -0.73 -5.55 25.93
N ARG A 341 -0.78 -4.79 27.03
CA ARG A 341 -0.21 -3.45 27.04
C ARG A 341 1.29 -3.47 26.75
N ARG A 342 2.03 -4.40 27.37
CA ARG A 342 3.46 -4.61 27.10
C ARG A 342 3.70 -4.90 25.62
N ARG A 343 3.02 -5.91 25.07
CA ARG A 343 3.18 -6.28 23.65
C ARG A 343 2.85 -5.12 22.70
N ASN A 344 1.75 -4.44 22.92
CA ASN A 344 1.35 -3.31 22.07
C ASN A 344 2.34 -2.15 22.14
N THR A 345 2.93 -1.84 23.30
CA THR A 345 3.92 -0.76 23.41
C THR A 345 5.26 -1.17 22.80
N GLU A 346 5.68 -2.43 22.97
CA GLU A 346 6.88 -2.96 22.30
C GLU A 346 6.71 -2.98 20.77
N GLU A 347 5.56 -3.39 20.28
CA GLU A 347 5.25 -3.44 18.85
C GLU A 347 5.28 -2.04 18.21
N ARG A 348 4.64 -1.05 18.84
CA ARG A 348 4.71 0.35 18.39
C ARG A 348 6.15 0.86 18.35
N LEU A 349 6.92 0.63 19.40
CA LEU A 349 8.33 1.03 19.42
C LEU A 349 9.14 0.39 18.29
N LEU A 350 8.88 -0.91 18.02
CA LEU A 350 9.56 -1.62 16.94
C LEU A 350 9.15 -1.12 15.56
N ASP A 351 7.90 -0.73 15.38
CA ASP A 351 7.39 -0.21 14.12
C ASP A 351 7.97 1.18 13.83
N ASP A 352 7.92 2.12 14.77
CA ASP A 352 8.50 3.45 14.62
C ASP A 352 10.02 3.38 14.41
N ARG A 353 10.70 2.47 15.15
CA ARG A 353 12.12 2.21 14.92
C ARG A 353 12.41 1.71 13.50
N ARG A 354 11.59 0.79 12.96
CA ARG A 354 11.75 0.30 11.59
C ARG A 354 11.53 1.41 10.57
N GLU A 355 10.53 2.25 10.79
CA GLU A 355 10.22 3.38 9.91
C GLU A 355 11.40 4.34 9.84
N LEU A 356 11.93 4.77 10.99
CA LEU A 356 13.10 5.66 11.02
C LEU A 356 14.35 5.02 10.39
N LEU A 357 14.64 3.74 10.70
CA LEU A 357 15.77 3.04 10.07
C LEU A 357 15.59 2.90 8.55
N GLY A 358 14.36 2.69 8.09
CA GLY A 358 14.02 2.67 6.67
C GLY A 358 14.27 4.03 6.00
N HIS A 359 13.90 5.11 6.67
CA HIS A 359 14.15 6.47 6.19
C HIS A 359 15.65 6.78 6.11
N LEU A 360 16.43 6.44 7.15
CA LEU A 360 17.90 6.60 7.15
C LEU A 360 18.58 5.82 6.01
N ASN A 361 18.15 4.57 5.77
CA ASN A 361 18.64 3.78 4.64
C ASN A 361 18.31 4.44 3.30
N GLY A 362 17.10 5.01 3.16
CA GLY A 362 16.70 5.75 1.96
C GLY A 362 17.59 6.95 1.67
N LEU A 363 17.88 7.77 2.68
CA LEU A 363 18.76 8.93 2.57
C LEU A 363 20.21 8.53 2.20
N HIS A 364 20.72 7.49 2.86
CA HIS A 364 22.06 6.93 2.58
C HIS A 364 22.14 6.45 1.11
N ASP A 365 21.19 5.63 0.66
CA ASP A 365 21.19 5.04 -0.68
C ASP A 365 21.01 6.08 -1.77
N GLU A 366 20.20 7.11 -1.53
CA GLU A 366 20.05 8.23 -2.45
C GLU A 366 21.36 9.01 -2.60
N ALA A 367 22.02 9.35 -1.48
CA ALA A 367 23.29 10.04 -1.49
C ALA A 367 24.39 9.21 -2.14
N ALA A 368 24.46 7.91 -1.86
CA ALA A 368 25.43 7.00 -2.46
C ALA A 368 25.22 6.85 -3.98
N ARG A 369 23.97 6.77 -4.45
CA ARG A 369 23.67 6.75 -5.88
C ARG A 369 24.06 8.05 -6.58
N LYS A 370 23.75 9.21 -5.98
CA LYS A 370 24.16 10.51 -6.52
C LYS A 370 25.67 10.64 -6.58
N LEU A 371 26.36 10.23 -5.53
CA LEU A 371 27.82 10.25 -5.45
C LEU A 371 28.47 9.44 -6.58
N ARG A 372 27.92 8.24 -6.87
CA ARG A 372 28.40 7.38 -7.97
C ARG A 372 27.98 7.90 -9.35
N SER A 373 26.78 8.44 -9.50
CA SER A 373 26.32 8.96 -10.78
C SER A 373 27.10 10.21 -11.23
N ASP A 374 27.58 10.99 -10.28
CA ASP A 374 28.40 12.18 -10.55
C ASP A 374 29.87 11.81 -10.80
N PHE A 375 30.25 10.58 -10.50
CA PHE A 375 31.60 10.08 -10.77
C PHE A 375 31.73 9.73 -12.25
N ARG A 376 32.68 10.40 -12.93
CA ARG A 376 33.08 10.10 -14.32
C ARG A 376 34.54 9.70 -14.32
N ASP A 377 34.81 8.45 -14.65
CA ASP A 377 36.19 7.94 -14.73
C ASP A 377 36.98 8.72 -15.80
N PRO A 378 38.11 9.38 -15.44
CA PRO A 378 38.99 10.07 -16.37
C PRO A 378 39.51 9.18 -17.49
N VAL A 379 39.71 7.89 -17.25
CA VAL A 379 40.17 6.93 -18.27
C VAL A 379 39.10 6.71 -19.30
N GLU A 380 37.85 6.46 -18.89
CA GLU A 380 36.70 6.35 -19.82
C GLU A 380 36.46 7.66 -20.58
N ALA A 381 36.52 8.79 -19.88
CA ALA A 381 36.36 10.09 -20.51
C ALA A 381 37.44 10.36 -21.56
N ARG A 382 38.71 9.96 -21.31
CA ARG A 382 39.77 10.02 -22.29
C ARG A 382 39.53 9.13 -23.50
N GLN A 383 39.08 7.90 -23.29
CA GLN A 383 38.77 6.96 -24.40
C GLN A 383 37.66 7.52 -25.31
N LEU A 384 36.60 8.07 -24.74
CA LEU A 384 35.53 8.73 -25.47
C LEU A 384 36.04 9.95 -26.23
N ALA A 385 36.87 10.81 -25.58
CA ALA A 385 37.50 11.97 -26.21
C ALA A 385 38.42 11.58 -27.36
N LEU A 386 39.23 10.52 -27.18
CA LEU A 386 40.08 9.99 -28.28
C LEU A 386 39.25 9.50 -29.47
N GLY A 387 38.15 8.79 -29.19
CA GLY A 387 37.21 8.35 -30.25
C GLY A 387 36.57 9.51 -30.98
N ASP A 388 36.20 10.59 -30.29
CA ASP A 388 35.62 11.78 -30.88
C ASP A 388 36.69 12.61 -31.64
N PHE A 389 37.92 12.68 -31.13
CA PHE A 389 39.04 13.27 -31.82
C PHE A 389 39.33 12.53 -33.15
N ASN A 390 39.42 11.23 -33.17
CA ASN A 390 39.63 10.43 -34.37
C ASN A 390 38.54 10.66 -35.44
N LYS A 391 37.28 10.80 -35.00
CA LYS A 391 36.16 11.15 -35.90
C LYS A 391 36.32 12.57 -36.50
N LEU A 392 36.81 13.53 -35.69
CA LEU A 392 37.04 14.88 -36.15
C LEU A 392 38.19 14.95 -37.13
N ASP A 393 39.29 14.26 -36.85
CA ASP A 393 40.48 14.16 -37.72
C ASP A 393 40.11 13.49 -39.07
N ALA A 394 39.36 12.40 -39.05
CA ALA A 394 38.86 11.77 -40.28
C ALA A 394 37.98 12.71 -41.09
N ARG A 395 37.08 13.50 -40.46
CA ARG A 395 36.25 14.50 -41.14
C ARG A 395 37.05 15.67 -41.70
N HIS A 396 38.12 16.07 -41.02
CA HIS A 396 39.06 17.09 -41.52
C HIS A 396 39.75 16.55 -42.77
N THR A 397 40.31 15.35 -42.73
CA THR A 397 40.95 14.68 -43.85
C THR A 397 40.00 14.56 -45.06
N ASP A 398 38.74 14.17 -44.82
CA ASP A 398 37.69 14.08 -45.82
C ASP A 398 37.39 15.47 -46.47
N LEU A 399 37.35 16.54 -45.65
CA LEU A 399 37.13 17.90 -46.17
C LEU A 399 38.30 18.39 -47.03
N VAL A 400 39.53 18.16 -46.58
CA VAL A 400 40.75 18.52 -47.35
C VAL A 400 40.79 17.73 -48.65
N GLY A 401 40.54 16.41 -48.60
CA GLY A 401 40.47 15.58 -49.80
C GLY A 401 39.37 16.06 -50.78
N PHE A 402 38.17 16.34 -50.24
CA PHE A 402 37.07 16.90 -51.05
C PHE A 402 37.44 18.23 -51.71
N ALA A 403 38.08 19.15 -50.99
CA ALA A 403 38.50 20.44 -51.53
C ALA A 403 39.51 20.26 -52.68
N HIS A 404 40.51 19.42 -52.50
CA HIS A 404 41.50 19.10 -53.50
C HIS A 404 40.88 18.47 -54.79
N ASP A 405 40.01 17.46 -54.60
CA ASP A 405 39.33 16.81 -55.71
C ASP A 405 38.37 17.76 -56.46
N LEU A 406 37.69 18.61 -55.70
CA LEU A 406 36.79 19.64 -56.27
C LEU A 406 37.57 20.69 -57.07
N GLU A 407 38.71 21.19 -56.55
CA GLU A 407 39.60 22.11 -57.25
C GLU A 407 40.09 21.46 -58.54
N LYS A 408 40.61 20.25 -58.49
CA LYS A 408 41.07 19.52 -59.70
C LYS A 408 39.97 19.36 -60.74
N SER A 409 38.74 19.04 -60.28
CA SER A 409 37.58 18.88 -61.15
C SER A 409 37.14 20.19 -61.80
N CYS A 410 37.11 21.28 -60.99
CA CYS A 410 36.79 22.61 -61.47
C CYS A 410 37.81 23.07 -62.50
N ARG A 411 39.12 22.95 -62.18
CA ARG A 411 40.21 23.29 -63.11
C ARG A 411 40.08 22.52 -64.42
N GLY A 412 39.89 21.20 -64.39
CA GLY A 412 39.72 20.37 -65.59
C GLY A 412 38.48 20.78 -66.42
N ALA A 413 37.37 21.13 -65.74
CA ALA A 413 36.19 21.62 -66.47
C ALA A 413 36.42 22.96 -67.17
N LEU A 414 37.10 23.90 -66.47
CA LEU A 414 37.50 25.19 -67.06
C LEU A 414 38.47 25.00 -68.27
N ASP A 415 39.43 24.08 -68.14
CA ASP A 415 40.36 23.76 -69.21
C ASP A 415 39.64 23.22 -70.45
N MET A 416 38.63 22.33 -70.26
CA MET A 416 37.80 21.82 -71.34
C MET A 416 36.98 22.94 -72.04
N TYR A 417 36.43 23.86 -71.23
CA TYR A 417 35.76 25.10 -71.77
C TYR A 417 36.70 25.90 -72.61
N ARG A 418 37.88 26.26 -72.05
CA ARG A 418 38.91 27.04 -72.71
C ARG A 418 39.39 26.40 -73.99
N THR A 419 39.60 25.07 -74.00
CA THR A 419 39.97 24.31 -75.17
C THR A 419 38.90 24.39 -76.24
N ALA A 420 37.64 24.19 -75.96
CA ALA A 420 36.53 24.26 -76.87
C ALA A 420 36.37 25.69 -77.47
N ASN A 421 36.67 26.71 -76.67
CA ASN A 421 36.65 28.11 -77.07
C ASN A 421 37.82 28.40 -78.02
N ARG A 422 39.05 27.92 -77.70
CA ARG A 422 40.24 28.10 -78.57
C ARG A 422 40.03 27.54 -79.98
N GLU A 423 39.41 26.34 -80.02
CA GLU A 423 39.12 25.67 -81.29
C GLU A 423 38.20 26.51 -82.22
N ALA A 424 37.31 27.33 -81.63
CA ALA A 424 36.28 28.04 -82.36
C ALA A 424 36.61 29.56 -82.58
N ARG A 425 37.61 30.11 -81.85
CA ARG A 425 37.89 31.54 -81.92
C ARG A 425 38.92 31.88 -82.97
N THR A 426 38.74 33.09 -83.52
CA THR A 426 39.65 33.71 -84.53
C THR A 426 40.56 34.77 -83.89
N LEU A 427 40.28 35.22 -82.69
CA LEU A 427 41.02 36.26 -81.96
C LEU A 427 42.08 35.63 -81.05
N PRO A 428 43.14 36.37 -80.65
CA PRO A 428 44.12 35.92 -79.69
C PRO A 428 43.44 35.56 -78.34
N GLU A 429 44.12 34.64 -77.60
CA GLU A 429 43.63 34.17 -76.28
C GLU A 429 43.61 35.34 -75.28
N PRO A 430 42.65 35.32 -74.34
CA PRO A 430 42.62 36.26 -73.20
C PRO A 430 43.85 36.06 -72.28
N GLN A 431 44.38 37.16 -71.76
CA GLN A 431 45.54 37.12 -70.88
C GLN A 431 45.28 36.23 -69.58
N ILE A 432 44.08 36.26 -69.06
CA ILE A 432 43.69 35.48 -67.90
C ILE A 432 43.87 33.96 -68.07
N TRP A 433 43.88 33.47 -69.33
CA TRP A 433 44.06 32.00 -69.57
C TRP A 433 45.51 31.55 -69.58
N GLN A 434 46.46 32.50 -69.47
CA GLN A 434 47.88 32.17 -69.31
C GLN A 434 48.20 31.59 -67.93
N THR A 435 47.33 31.88 -66.95
CA THR A 435 47.42 31.33 -65.63
C THR A 435 46.33 30.25 -65.39
N SER A 436 46.76 29.14 -64.83
CA SER A 436 45.78 28.12 -64.40
C SER A 436 44.97 28.65 -63.24
N TRP A 437 43.65 28.37 -63.24
CA TRP A 437 42.80 28.69 -62.11
C TRP A 437 43.18 27.83 -60.89
N ALA A 438 43.24 28.46 -59.75
CA ALA A 438 43.39 27.80 -58.43
C ALA A 438 42.33 28.33 -57.47
N ALA A 439 41.84 27.45 -56.62
CA ALA A 439 40.87 27.88 -55.63
C ALA A 439 41.55 28.64 -54.48
N ASP A 440 40.92 29.72 -54.06
CA ASP A 440 41.30 30.48 -52.85
C ASP A 440 40.39 30.09 -51.70
N TRP A 441 40.43 28.82 -51.36
CA TRP A 441 39.63 28.32 -50.28
C TRP A 441 40.39 28.28 -48.94
N ASP A 442 39.81 28.91 -47.92
CA ASP A 442 40.33 28.85 -46.55
C ASP A 442 40.06 27.48 -45.94
N LEU A 443 41.09 26.63 -45.92
CA LEU A 443 41.03 25.30 -45.31
C LEU A 443 41.16 25.42 -43.78
N PRO A 444 40.27 24.81 -43.01
CA PRO A 444 40.39 24.83 -41.56
C PRO A 444 41.64 24.10 -41.11
N GLU A 445 42.23 24.59 -40.02
CA GLU A 445 43.36 23.93 -39.38
C GLU A 445 43.02 22.51 -38.88
N ALA A 446 43.99 21.60 -38.93
CA ALA A 446 43.86 20.26 -38.42
C ALA A 446 43.49 20.29 -36.93
N PRO A 447 42.70 19.33 -36.46
CA PRO A 447 42.40 19.19 -35.01
C PRO A 447 43.69 19.07 -34.20
N ASP A 448 43.73 19.82 -33.09
CA ASP A 448 44.90 19.80 -32.20
C ASP A 448 44.77 18.68 -31.15
N GLY A 449 45.52 17.58 -31.30
CA GLY A 449 45.54 16.46 -30.37
C GLY A 449 46.28 16.74 -29.06
N SER A 450 47.01 17.86 -28.97
CA SER A 450 47.72 18.23 -27.71
C SER A 450 46.77 18.57 -26.54
N ARG A 451 45.50 18.82 -26.85
CA ARG A 451 44.45 19.06 -25.85
C ARG A 451 43.90 17.78 -25.22
N LEU A 452 44.24 16.62 -25.75
CA LEU A 452 43.86 15.34 -25.14
C LEU A 452 44.74 15.07 -23.93
N MET A 453 44.11 14.66 -22.83
CA MET A 453 44.82 14.19 -21.64
C MET A 453 45.74 13.02 -22.01
N SER A 454 46.95 13.00 -21.50
CA SER A 454 47.83 11.84 -21.64
C SER A 454 47.30 10.62 -20.91
N GLU A 455 47.71 9.42 -21.28
CA GLU A 455 47.28 8.17 -20.62
C GLU A 455 47.68 8.14 -19.16
N ALA A 456 48.94 8.45 -18.87
CA ALA A 456 49.47 8.51 -17.51
C ALA A 456 48.72 9.54 -16.65
N GLU A 457 48.36 10.71 -17.20
CA GLU A 457 47.59 11.71 -16.47
C GLU A 457 46.14 11.26 -16.21
N ALA A 458 45.54 10.54 -17.16
CA ALA A 458 44.18 10.00 -16.99
C ALA A 458 44.15 8.92 -15.93
N GLU A 459 45.13 8.01 -15.91
CA GLU A 459 45.28 6.95 -14.90
C GLU A 459 45.50 7.54 -13.50
N GLU A 460 46.42 8.50 -13.35
CA GLU A 460 46.70 9.14 -12.06
C GLU A 460 45.46 9.90 -11.53
N ARG A 461 44.75 10.63 -12.40
CA ARG A 461 43.50 11.30 -12.02
C ARG A 461 42.40 10.31 -11.65
N SER A 462 42.30 9.18 -12.36
CA SER A 462 41.35 8.11 -12.04
C SER A 462 41.63 7.54 -10.66
N ARG A 463 42.91 7.22 -10.37
CA ARG A 463 43.33 6.74 -9.06
C ARG A 463 42.96 7.70 -7.93
N LEU A 464 43.29 8.98 -8.07
CA LEU A 464 42.97 10.01 -7.07
C LEU A 464 41.44 10.20 -6.88
N MET A 465 40.72 10.13 -7.97
CA MET A 465 39.25 10.24 -7.90
C MET A 465 38.60 9.02 -7.25
N HIS A 466 39.07 7.80 -7.50
CA HIS A 466 38.60 6.60 -6.82
C HIS A 466 38.92 6.66 -5.32
N GLU A 467 40.14 7.04 -4.91
CA GLU A 467 40.49 7.22 -3.51
C GLU A 467 39.59 8.24 -2.81
N ALA A 468 39.30 9.38 -3.50
CA ALA A 468 38.40 10.40 -2.96
C ALA A 468 36.94 9.90 -2.87
N LEU A 469 36.47 9.12 -3.85
CA LEU A 469 35.14 8.51 -3.84
C LEU A 469 35.01 7.55 -2.65
N GLU A 470 35.98 6.64 -2.48
CA GLU A 470 36.01 5.70 -1.35
C GLU A 470 36.02 6.41 0.01
N GLN A 471 36.77 7.50 0.15
CA GLN A 471 36.77 8.29 1.38
C GLN A 471 35.40 8.90 1.67
N ARG A 472 34.72 9.41 0.64
CA ARG A 472 33.37 9.98 0.76
C ARG A 472 32.32 8.93 1.08
N GLU A 473 32.39 7.77 0.44
CA GLU A 473 31.53 6.64 0.76
C GLU A 473 31.75 6.12 2.18
N ARG A 474 33.01 6.09 2.64
CA ARG A 474 33.30 5.75 4.05
C ARG A 474 32.67 6.76 5.00
N LYS A 475 32.90 8.06 4.78
CA LYS A 475 32.32 9.13 5.61
C LYS A 475 30.77 9.06 5.65
N LEU A 476 30.13 8.74 4.52
CA LEU A 476 28.69 8.58 4.44
C LEU A 476 28.22 7.35 5.25
N ARG A 477 28.93 6.21 5.13
CA ARG A 477 28.63 5.00 5.92
C ARG A 477 28.83 5.23 7.42
N ASP A 478 29.94 5.85 7.81
CA ASP A 478 30.23 6.12 9.22
C ASP A 478 29.14 6.98 9.85
N CYS A 479 28.67 8.00 9.12
CA CYS A 479 27.57 8.86 9.56
C CYS A 479 26.24 8.08 9.68
N HIS A 480 25.93 7.21 8.70
CA HIS A 480 24.75 6.35 8.75
C HIS A 480 24.80 5.37 9.93
N ASP A 481 25.96 4.75 10.17
CA ASP A 481 26.14 3.80 11.26
C ASP A 481 26.07 4.50 12.63
N GLU A 482 26.61 5.71 12.77
CA GLU A 482 26.45 6.55 13.96
C GLU A 482 24.97 6.84 14.25
N CYS A 483 24.19 7.24 13.24
CA CYS A 483 22.75 7.50 13.37
C CYS A 483 21.99 6.23 13.76
N ARG A 484 22.31 5.11 13.13
CA ARG A 484 21.71 3.80 13.39
C ARG A 484 22.01 3.31 14.80
N GLU A 485 23.25 3.48 15.27
CA GLU A 485 23.64 3.13 16.64
C GLU A 485 22.90 3.97 17.68
N LEU A 486 22.74 5.27 17.43
CA LEU A 486 21.96 6.17 18.28
C LEU A 486 20.49 5.74 18.38
N VAL A 487 19.85 5.37 17.25
CA VAL A 487 18.48 4.83 17.25
C VAL A 487 18.41 3.54 18.07
N ASN A 488 19.37 2.64 17.92
CA ASN A 488 19.42 1.39 18.68
C ASN A 488 19.62 1.65 20.19
N GLU A 489 20.41 2.64 20.57
CA GLU A 489 20.63 3.03 21.96
C GLU A 489 19.33 3.58 22.58
N ILE A 490 18.65 4.50 21.88
CA ILE A 490 17.38 5.11 22.34
C ILE A 490 16.29 4.05 22.53
N THR A 491 16.22 3.07 21.64
CA THR A 491 15.17 2.02 21.63
C THR A 491 15.55 0.77 22.40
N ARG A 492 16.66 0.78 23.12
CA ARG A 492 17.14 -0.36 23.91
C ARG A 492 16.24 -0.58 25.13
N LEU A 493 15.59 -1.75 25.19
CA LEU A 493 14.79 -2.18 26.32
C LEU A 493 15.61 -3.14 27.21
N ASP A 494 15.45 -3.01 28.54
CA ASP A 494 15.96 -3.99 29.48
C ASP A 494 14.83 -4.96 29.91
N PRO A 495 14.86 -6.22 29.43
CA PRO A 495 13.82 -7.21 29.79
C PRO A 495 13.84 -7.59 31.27
N HIS A 496 14.93 -7.30 32.00
CA HIS A 496 15.10 -7.63 33.40
C HIS A 496 14.94 -6.45 34.35
N ASP A 497 14.54 -5.30 33.83
CA ASP A 497 14.37 -4.11 34.66
C ASP A 497 13.48 -4.40 35.87
N LYS A 498 14.10 -4.23 37.03
CA LYS A 498 13.40 -4.20 38.30
C LYS A 498 12.76 -2.83 38.37
N ALA A 499 11.49 -2.72 37.96
CA ALA A 499 10.75 -1.46 38.01
C ALA A 499 11.21 -0.57 39.18
N VAL A 500 11.75 0.58 38.86
CA VAL A 500 12.16 1.59 39.83
C VAL A 500 10.94 1.88 40.72
N PRO A 501 11.03 1.83 42.06
CA PRO A 501 9.96 2.27 42.92
C PRO A 501 9.70 3.73 42.65
N THR A 502 8.49 4.06 42.27
CA THR A 502 7.99 5.44 42.16
C THR A 502 7.85 6.06 43.51
#